data_4cd44f2ffdc090dcef58c9c4c841866c
#
_entry.id   4cd44f2ffdc090dcef58c9c4c841866c
#
_cell.length_a   1.000
_cell.length_b   1.000
_cell.length_c   1.000
_cell.angle_alpha   90.00
_cell.angle_beta   90.00
_cell.angle_gamma   90.00
#
_symmetry.space_group_name_H-M   'P 1'
#
loop_
_entity.id
_entity.type
_entity.pdbx_description
1 polymer ?
#
loop_
_entity_poly.entity_id
_entity_poly.type
_entity_poly.pdbx_seq_one_letter_code
_entity_poly.pdbx_strand_id
1 'polypeptide(L)'
;MAATGQPENEPDWLVIDLTLSLWPASDDTGLTPDETALYAEGCAEVDAVALLEAWVRHTLVGINAWADNGTAQVHREWSGLAHGLEGDITVAGQTGTYSGLDEDLGLLLKVDEKITLVPLTVNLTRPI
;
A
#
# COMPACT_ATOMS: atom_id res chain seq x y z
N MET A 1 -2.13 0.40 8.18
CA MET A 1 -2.05 -0.98 8.71
C MET A 1 -1.48 -0.96 10.12
N ALA A 2 -2.13 -1.62 11.06
CA ALA A 2 -1.59 -1.83 12.41
C ALA A 2 -1.61 -3.35 12.70
N ALA A 3 -0.52 -3.87 13.24
CA ALA A 3 -0.41 -5.25 13.66
C ALA A 3 0.09 -5.30 15.11
N THR A 4 -0.42 -6.24 15.89
CA THR A 4 0.10 -6.56 17.22
C THR A 4 0.84 -7.88 17.16
N GLY A 5 1.98 -7.91 17.76
CA GLY A 5 2.88 -9.05 17.81
C GLY A 5 4.33 -8.61 17.80
N GLN A 6 5.22 -9.51 18.13
CA GLN A 6 6.65 -9.27 17.96
C GLN A 6 6.99 -9.35 16.45
N PRO A 7 7.96 -8.57 15.94
CA PRO A 7 8.30 -8.55 14.53
C PRO A 7 8.71 -9.91 13.94
N GLU A 8 9.06 -10.85 14.79
CA GLU A 8 9.50 -12.21 14.42
C GLU A 8 8.37 -13.25 14.53
N ASN A 9 7.19 -12.84 15.03
CA ASN A 9 6.06 -13.75 15.21
C ASN A 9 4.91 -13.33 14.27
N GLU A 10 4.17 -14.31 13.81
CA GLU A 10 2.92 -14.11 13.09
C GLU A 10 1.95 -13.29 13.98
N PRO A 11 1.40 -12.17 13.49
CA PRO A 11 0.51 -11.35 14.30
C PRO A 11 -0.82 -12.06 14.55
N ASP A 12 -1.32 -12.02 15.78
CA ASP A 12 -2.60 -12.61 16.15
C ASP A 12 -3.80 -11.94 15.44
N TRP A 13 -3.63 -10.68 15.06
CA TRP A 13 -4.65 -9.91 14.33
C TRP A 13 -4.01 -8.78 13.51
N LEU A 14 -4.71 -8.36 12.48
CA LEU A 14 -4.33 -7.26 11.60
C LEU A 14 -5.52 -6.33 11.37
N VAL A 15 -5.30 -5.03 11.49
CA VAL A 15 -6.26 -4.00 11.06
C VAL A 15 -5.79 -3.42 9.74
N ILE A 16 -6.68 -3.47 8.75
CA ILE A 16 -6.46 -2.84 7.45
C ILE A 16 -7.42 -1.67 7.35
N ASP A 17 -6.89 -0.46 7.20
CA ASP A 17 -7.69 0.74 6.98
C ASP A 17 -7.47 1.29 5.56
N LEU A 18 -8.50 1.95 5.05
CA LEU A 18 -8.49 2.65 3.78
C LEU A 18 -9.09 4.03 3.97
N THR A 19 -8.34 5.06 3.65
CA THR A 19 -8.83 6.44 3.62
C THR A 19 -8.83 6.93 2.17
N LEU A 20 -10.00 7.37 1.69
CA LEU A 20 -10.18 7.91 0.36
C LEU A 20 -10.95 9.23 0.41
N SER A 21 -10.50 10.21 -0.34
CA SER A 21 -11.26 11.43 -0.58
C SER A 21 -12.31 11.16 -1.66
N LEU A 22 -13.61 11.21 -1.28
CA LEU A 22 -14.70 11.06 -2.25
C LEU A 22 -14.90 12.37 -3.04
N TRP A 23 -14.81 13.49 -2.35
CA TRP A 23 -15.02 14.83 -2.90
C TRP A 23 -13.75 15.66 -2.72
N PRO A 24 -13.43 16.56 -3.66
CA PRO A 24 -12.29 17.46 -3.49
C PRO A 24 -12.54 18.39 -2.29
N ALA A 25 -11.48 18.69 -1.54
CA ALA A 25 -11.55 19.58 -0.38
C ALA A 25 -11.82 21.05 -0.76
N SER A 26 -11.55 21.41 -2.03
CA SER A 26 -11.81 22.73 -2.58
C SER A 26 -12.20 22.62 -4.06
N ASP A 27 -12.84 23.68 -4.60
CA ASP A 27 -13.18 23.77 -6.02
C ASP A 27 -11.94 23.96 -6.92
N ASP A 28 -10.80 24.26 -6.32
CA ASP A 28 -9.53 24.46 -7.02
C ASP A 28 -8.64 23.21 -6.94
N THR A 29 -8.95 22.24 -7.79
CA THR A 29 -8.30 20.92 -7.84
C THR A 29 -6.90 20.94 -8.45
N GLY A 30 -6.39 22.09 -8.87
CA GLY A 30 -5.06 22.20 -9.49
C GLY A 30 -3.94 22.64 -8.55
N LEU A 31 -4.23 23.01 -7.31
CA LEU A 31 -3.25 23.54 -6.35
C LEU A 31 -2.41 22.46 -5.65
N THR A 32 -2.90 21.25 -5.59
CA THR A 32 -2.24 20.10 -4.94
C THR A 32 -2.12 18.96 -5.94
N PRO A 33 -1.07 18.93 -6.77
CA PRO A 33 -0.93 17.94 -7.85
C PRO A 33 -0.84 16.49 -7.34
N ASP A 34 -0.49 16.29 -6.07
CA ASP A 34 -0.36 14.98 -5.44
C ASP A 34 -1.64 14.53 -4.69
N GLU A 35 -2.70 15.35 -4.73
CA GLU A 35 -3.97 15.06 -4.08
C GLU A 35 -5.10 15.04 -5.10
N THR A 36 -5.97 14.04 -4.99
CA THR A 36 -7.17 13.94 -5.81
C THR A 36 -8.34 13.37 -5.02
N ALA A 37 -9.52 13.36 -5.63
CA ALA A 37 -10.72 12.76 -5.09
C ALA A 37 -11.43 11.94 -6.16
N LEU A 38 -12.17 10.92 -5.77
CA LEU A 38 -12.87 10.04 -6.72
C LEU A 38 -13.80 10.80 -7.66
N TYR A 39 -14.47 11.84 -7.16
CA TYR A 39 -15.29 12.72 -7.99
C TYR A 39 -14.49 13.38 -9.13
N ALA A 40 -13.30 13.88 -8.82
CA ALA A 40 -12.43 14.54 -9.81
C ALA A 40 -11.89 13.57 -10.86
N GLU A 41 -11.73 12.29 -10.48
CA GLU A 41 -11.28 11.21 -11.36
C GLU A 41 -12.42 10.56 -12.17
N GLY A 42 -13.57 11.20 -12.24
CA GLY A 42 -14.72 10.73 -13.04
C GLY A 42 -15.63 9.73 -12.34
N CYS A 43 -15.44 9.49 -11.05
CA CYS A 43 -16.26 8.60 -10.23
C CYS A 43 -17.34 9.38 -9.44
N ALA A 44 -18.04 10.30 -10.07
CA ALA A 44 -19.01 11.20 -9.41
C ALA A 44 -20.23 10.45 -8.82
N GLU A 45 -20.58 9.29 -9.39
CA GLU A 45 -21.74 8.49 -8.99
C GLU A 45 -21.40 7.47 -7.88
N VAL A 46 -20.19 7.50 -7.32
CA VAL A 46 -19.78 6.55 -6.28
C VAL A 46 -20.53 6.83 -4.97
N ASP A 47 -21.29 5.83 -4.54
CA ASP A 47 -21.87 5.76 -3.21
C ASP A 47 -20.84 5.20 -2.20
N ALA A 48 -20.65 5.90 -1.08
CA ALA A 48 -19.68 5.53 -0.05
C ALA A 48 -19.94 4.14 0.55
N VAL A 49 -21.21 3.75 0.70
CA VAL A 49 -21.58 2.43 1.25
C VAL A 49 -21.25 1.35 0.24
N ALA A 50 -21.63 1.54 -1.03
CA ALA A 50 -21.32 0.58 -2.08
C ALA A 50 -19.79 0.42 -2.28
N LEU A 51 -19.04 1.52 -2.16
CA LEU A 51 -17.57 1.49 -2.20
C LEU A 51 -16.99 0.68 -1.02
N LEU A 52 -17.49 0.91 0.19
CA LEU A 52 -17.07 0.15 1.38
C LEU A 52 -17.35 -1.35 1.21
N GLU A 53 -18.54 -1.72 0.76
CA GLU A 53 -18.91 -3.11 0.51
C GLU A 53 -18.00 -3.76 -0.55
N ALA A 54 -17.72 -3.05 -1.62
CA ALA A 54 -16.81 -3.53 -2.67
C ALA A 54 -15.40 -3.72 -2.13
N TRP A 55 -14.87 -2.74 -1.39
CA TRP A 55 -13.55 -2.82 -0.78
C TRP A 55 -13.41 -3.99 0.18
N VAL A 56 -14.37 -4.18 1.11
CA VAL A 56 -14.37 -5.30 2.05
C VAL A 56 -14.39 -6.64 1.31
N ARG A 57 -15.23 -6.77 0.28
CA ARG A 57 -15.33 -7.99 -0.53
C ARG A 57 -14.02 -8.30 -1.25
N HIS A 58 -13.41 -7.32 -1.91
CA HIS A 58 -12.15 -7.50 -2.61
C HIS A 58 -10.98 -7.79 -1.65
N THR A 59 -10.94 -7.12 -0.51
CA THR A 59 -9.93 -7.37 0.52
C THR A 59 -10.04 -8.80 1.05
N LEU A 60 -11.26 -9.28 1.33
CA LEU A 60 -11.47 -10.66 1.79
C LEU A 60 -11.04 -11.69 0.74
N VAL A 61 -11.37 -11.45 -0.53
CA VAL A 61 -10.91 -12.31 -1.64
C VAL A 61 -9.39 -12.33 -1.72
N GLY A 62 -8.75 -11.16 -1.59
CA GLY A 62 -7.29 -11.04 -1.58
C GLY A 62 -6.64 -11.80 -0.41
N ILE A 63 -7.21 -11.67 0.80
CA ILE A 63 -6.72 -12.40 1.99
C ILE A 63 -6.83 -13.90 1.80
N ASN A 64 -7.96 -14.41 1.29
CA ASN A 64 -8.15 -15.83 1.04
C ASN A 64 -7.18 -16.34 -0.05
N ALA A 65 -7.01 -15.58 -1.13
CA ALA A 65 -6.06 -15.93 -2.19
C ALA A 65 -4.62 -15.97 -1.67
N TRP A 66 -4.26 -15.04 -0.79
CA TRP A 66 -2.96 -15.05 -0.13
C TRP A 66 -2.79 -16.27 0.80
N ALA A 67 -3.79 -16.58 1.61
CA ALA A 67 -3.76 -17.74 2.50
C ALA A 67 -3.61 -19.06 1.73
N ASP A 68 -4.27 -19.17 0.55
CA ASP A 68 -4.26 -20.38 -0.25
C ASP A 68 -3.00 -20.53 -1.13
N ASN A 69 -2.47 -19.42 -1.66
CA ASN A 69 -1.45 -19.41 -2.72
C ASN A 69 -0.14 -18.69 -2.31
N GLY A 70 -0.07 -18.13 -1.11
CA GLY A 70 1.07 -17.34 -0.65
C GLY A 70 1.17 -15.96 -1.30
N THR A 71 2.35 -15.35 -1.23
CA THR A 71 2.62 -13.96 -1.63
C THR A 71 2.70 -13.74 -3.13
N ALA A 72 2.94 -14.79 -3.93
CA ALA A 72 3.28 -14.66 -5.36
C ALA A 72 2.23 -13.91 -6.20
N GLN A 73 0.94 -14.06 -5.91
CA GLN A 73 -0.12 -13.35 -6.60
C GLN A 73 -0.13 -11.88 -6.20
N VAL A 74 -0.08 -11.59 -4.90
CA VAL A 74 -0.04 -10.22 -4.36
C VAL A 74 1.17 -9.46 -4.90
N HIS A 75 2.34 -10.10 -4.89
CA HIS A 75 3.58 -9.54 -5.43
C HIS A 75 3.43 -9.14 -6.91
N ARG A 76 2.85 -10.01 -7.72
CA ARG A 76 2.66 -9.77 -9.16
C ARG A 76 1.67 -8.63 -9.45
N GLU A 77 0.53 -8.62 -8.75
CA GLU A 77 -0.50 -7.59 -8.89
C GLU A 77 0.03 -6.23 -8.41
N TRP A 78 0.69 -6.21 -7.25
CA TRP A 78 1.26 -4.99 -6.69
C TRP A 78 2.37 -4.42 -7.56
N SER A 79 3.28 -5.26 -8.06
CA SER A 79 4.38 -4.83 -8.94
C SER A 79 3.87 -4.20 -10.25
N GLY A 80 2.70 -4.66 -10.74
CA GLY A 80 2.06 -4.07 -11.93
C GLY A 80 1.41 -2.71 -11.68
N LEU A 81 1.11 -2.37 -10.44
CA LEU A 81 0.44 -1.12 -10.04
C LEU A 81 1.39 -0.15 -9.32
N ALA A 82 2.61 -0.59 -8.98
CA ALA A 82 3.54 0.20 -8.19
C ALA A 82 3.90 1.52 -8.88
N HIS A 83 3.69 2.62 -8.17
CA HIS A 83 4.11 3.94 -8.59
C HIS A 83 5.53 4.25 -8.10
N GLY A 84 6.28 5.03 -8.89
CA GLY A 84 7.61 5.51 -8.48
C GLY A 84 8.73 4.48 -8.57
N LEU A 85 8.52 3.37 -9.30
CA LEU A 85 9.60 2.44 -9.62
C LEU A 85 10.76 3.18 -10.30
N GLU A 86 11.98 2.89 -9.86
CA GLU A 86 13.21 3.60 -10.26
C GLU A 86 13.29 5.08 -9.82
N GLY A 87 12.33 5.55 -9.02
CA GLY A 87 12.38 6.85 -8.36
C GLY A 87 13.03 6.79 -6.98
N ASP A 88 13.47 7.94 -6.49
CA ASP A 88 14.02 8.06 -5.14
C ASP A 88 12.90 8.10 -4.10
N ILE A 89 13.02 7.24 -3.09
CA ILE A 89 12.09 7.19 -1.97
C ILE A 89 12.85 7.13 -0.64
N THR A 90 12.18 7.55 0.43
CA THR A 90 12.69 7.42 1.80
C THR A 90 11.76 6.54 2.61
N VAL A 91 12.26 5.40 3.08
CA VAL A 91 11.51 4.43 3.87
C VAL A 91 12.34 4.01 5.08
N ALA A 92 11.72 4.03 6.27
CA ALA A 92 12.37 3.68 7.54
C ALA A 92 13.69 4.45 7.80
N GLY A 93 13.75 5.72 7.36
CA GLY A 93 14.93 6.57 7.51
C GLY A 93 16.06 6.28 6.51
N GLN A 94 15.86 5.38 5.57
CA GLN A 94 16.79 5.11 4.46
C GLN A 94 16.27 5.73 3.17
N THR A 95 17.12 6.46 2.48
CA THR A 95 16.83 7.05 1.15
C THR A 95 17.58 6.25 0.10
N GLY A 96 16.89 5.89 -0.97
CA GLY A 96 17.47 5.19 -2.10
C GLY A 96 16.50 5.08 -3.26
N THR A 97 16.97 4.54 -4.38
CA THR A 97 16.13 4.30 -5.55
C THR A 97 15.29 3.04 -5.34
N TYR A 98 13.99 3.16 -5.51
CA TYR A 98 13.06 2.03 -5.41
C TYR A 98 13.26 1.06 -6.58
N SER A 99 13.70 -0.17 -6.28
CA SER A 99 14.04 -1.18 -7.28
C SER A 99 13.01 -2.31 -7.40
N GLY A 100 12.01 -2.35 -6.52
CA GLY A 100 10.97 -3.38 -6.53
C GLY A 100 10.73 -4.00 -5.16
N LEU A 101 10.12 -5.18 -5.15
CA LEU A 101 9.90 -6.01 -3.96
C LEU A 101 10.62 -7.35 -4.10
N ASP A 102 10.99 -7.93 -2.97
CA ASP A 102 11.40 -9.33 -2.93
C ASP A 102 10.19 -10.29 -2.84
N GLU A 103 10.46 -11.59 -2.73
CA GLU A 103 9.42 -12.63 -2.68
C GLU A 103 8.53 -12.54 -1.44
N ASP A 104 9.02 -11.95 -0.36
CA ASP A 104 8.31 -11.75 0.91
C ASP A 104 7.69 -10.34 1.02
N LEU A 105 7.59 -9.60 -0.10
CA LEU A 105 7.07 -8.25 -0.19
C LEU A 105 7.91 -7.20 0.55
N GLY A 106 9.15 -7.52 0.90
CA GLY A 106 10.12 -6.57 1.39
C GLY A 106 10.54 -5.61 0.29
N LEU A 107 10.74 -4.33 0.65
CA LEU A 107 11.11 -3.29 -0.30
C LEU A 107 12.60 -3.36 -0.64
N LEU A 108 12.92 -3.34 -1.93
CA LEU A 108 14.29 -3.31 -2.43
C LEU A 108 14.68 -1.86 -2.76
N LEU A 109 15.61 -1.32 -1.99
CA LEU A 109 16.20 0.00 -2.22
C LEU A 109 17.63 -0.13 -2.76
N LYS A 110 17.92 0.59 -3.83
CA LYS A 110 19.30 0.73 -4.32
C LYS A 110 19.91 1.97 -3.66
N VAL A 111 20.91 1.74 -2.81
CA VAL A 111 21.69 2.78 -2.13
C VAL A 111 23.15 2.60 -2.51
N ASP A 112 23.79 3.61 -3.08
CA ASP A 112 25.20 3.57 -3.49
C ASP A 112 25.57 2.30 -4.28
N GLU A 113 24.78 2.00 -5.33
CA GLU A 113 24.95 0.80 -6.18
C GLU A 113 24.72 -0.56 -5.48
N LYS A 114 24.30 -0.57 -4.22
CA LYS A 114 23.98 -1.75 -3.44
C LYS A 114 22.48 -1.87 -3.21
N ILE A 115 21.95 -3.08 -3.40
CA ILE A 115 20.56 -3.36 -3.03
C ILE A 115 20.46 -3.61 -1.53
N THR A 116 19.59 -2.87 -0.87
CA THR A 116 19.26 -3.01 0.55
C THR A 116 17.80 -3.42 0.68
N LEU A 117 17.56 -4.47 1.45
CA LEU A 117 16.20 -4.94 1.75
C LEU A 117 15.67 -4.18 2.97
N VAL A 118 14.47 -3.60 2.83
CA VAL A 118 13.69 -3.06 3.94
C VAL A 118 12.49 -4.00 4.15
N PRO A 119 12.49 -4.81 5.22
CA PRO A 119 11.41 -5.77 5.46
C PRO A 119 10.05 -5.08 5.62
N LEU A 120 8.99 -5.72 5.13
CA LEU A 120 7.61 -5.23 5.28
C LEU A 120 7.25 -4.96 6.74
N THR A 121 7.75 -5.78 7.67
CA THR A 121 7.49 -5.69 9.11
C THR A 121 7.93 -4.37 9.73
N VAL A 122 8.91 -3.68 9.16
CA VAL A 122 9.37 -2.36 9.65
C VAL A 122 8.24 -1.32 9.62
N ASN A 123 7.32 -1.44 8.66
CA ASN A 123 6.18 -0.53 8.53
C ASN A 123 4.96 -0.96 9.38
N LEU A 124 4.93 -2.22 9.86
CA LEU A 124 3.84 -2.75 10.67
C LEU A 124 3.98 -2.41 12.17
N THR A 125 5.18 -2.04 12.62
CA THR A 125 5.49 -1.81 14.04
C THR A 125 5.32 -0.36 14.49
N ARG A 126 4.77 0.51 13.66
CA ARG A 126 4.56 1.91 14.03
C ARG A 126 3.38 2.01 15.00
N PRO A 127 3.60 2.41 16.28
CA PRO A 127 2.48 2.66 17.19
C PRO A 127 1.65 3.83 16.67
N ILE A 128 0.33 3.70 16.75
CA ILE A 128 -0.64 4.77 16.52
C ILE A 128 -0.52 5.80 17.65
#